data_fcbc73c691138cb42822ff69e3ea3bbf
#
_entry.id   fcbc73c691138cb42822ff69e3ea3bbf
#
_cell.length_a   1.000
_cell.length_b   1.000
_cell.length_c   1.000
_cell.angle_alpha   90.00
_cell.angle_beta   90.00
_cell.angle_gamma   90.00
#
_symmetry.space_group_name_H-M   'P 1'
#
loop_
_entity.id
_entity.type
_entity.pdbx_description
1 polymer ?
#
loop_
_entity_poly.entity_id
_entity_poly.type
_entity_poly.pdbx_seq_one_letter_code
_entity_poly.pdbx_strand_id
1 'polypeptide(L)'
;MNNVAIIGTGQTKFSKEEASVEKLLFESSNECIQSISNCSSKDIDGVLVSTNNNSKYMSAILSEVLDIQPRIAHSIEHLCSSGTSAIISAYSYISSGLVDVVLVSG
;
A
#
# COMPACT_ATOMS: atom_id res chain seq x y z
N MET A 1 18.70 -10.97 9.26
CA MET A 1 17.85 -9.87 8.72
C MET A 1 17.63 -10.10 7.24
N ASN A 2 16.39 -10.10 6.79
CA ASN A 2 16.08 -10.32 5.38
C ASN A 2 16.33 -9.06 4.56
N ASN A 3 16.80 -9.23 3.34
CA ASN A 3 16.87 -8.13 2.40
C ASN A 3 15.46 -7.78 1.90
N VAL A 4 15.20 -6.51 1.68
CA VAL A 4 13.91 -6.01 1.21
C VAL A 4 14.11 -5.30 -0.11
N ALA A 5 13.23 -5.59 -1.06
CA ALA A 5 13.29 -5.00 -2.40
C ALA A 5 11.95 -4.39 -2.78
N ILE A 6 11.99 -3.34 -3.58
CA ILE A 6 10.80 -2.80 -4.22
C ILE A 6 10.65 -3.52 -5.55
N ILE A 7 9.51 -4.21 -5.75
CA ILE A 7 9.30 -5.04 -6.92
C ILE A 7 8.26 -4.48 -7.89
N GLY A 8 7.54 -3.44 -7.51
CA GLY A 8 6.58 -2.79 -8.39
C GLY A 8 6.21 -1.42 -7.89
N THR A 9 5.74 -0.59 -8.81
CA THR A 9 5.28 0.76 -8.51
C THR A 9 4.04 1.08 -9.35
N GLY A 10 3.23 2.00 -8.86
CA GLY A 10 2.08 2.49 -9.56
C GLY A 10 1.78 3.93 -9.13
N GLN A 11 1.16 4.67 -10.02
CA GLN A 11 0.92 6.09 -9.78
C GLN A 11 -0.28 6.56 -10.61
N THR A 12 -1.13 7.40 -10.01
CA THR A 12 -2.17 8.09 -10.76
C THR A 12 -1.58 9.30 -11.47
N LYS A 13 -2.30 9.81 -12.46
CA LYS A 13 -1.91 11.05 -13.13
C LYS A 13 -2.08 12.24 -12.18
N PHE A 14 -1.16 13.19 -12.29
CA PHE A 14 -1.36 14.48 -11.64
C PHE A 14 -2.42 15.25 -12.42
N SER A 15 -3.57 15.43 -11.81
CA SER A 15 -4.69 16.11 -12.44
C SER A 15 -5.49 16.90 -11.42
N LYS A 16 -6.35 17.79 -11.90
CA LYS A 16 -7.30 18.53 -11.07
C LYS A 16 -8.66 17.84 -11.00
N GLU A 17 -8.77 16.62 -11.52
CA GLU A 17 -10.01 15.87 -11.47
C GLU A 17 -10.36 15.54 -10.02
N GLU A 18 -11.65 15.72 -9.69
CA GLU A 18 -12.16 15.31 -8.40
C GLU A 18 -12.42 13.81 -8.43
N ALA A 19 -11.60 13.08 -7.71
CA ALA A 19 -11.77 11.64 -7.53
C ALA A 19 -11.75 11.35 -6.03
N SER A 20 -12.47 10.31 -5.62
CA SER A 20 -12.42 9.89 -4.22
C SER A 20 -11.04 9.35 -3.87
N VAL A 21 -10.68 9.41 -2.59
CA VAL A 21 -9.43 8.84 -2.10
C VAL A 21 -9.39 7.34 -2.40
N GLU A 22 -10.50 6.65 -2.20
CA GLU A 22 -10.61 5.22 -2.47
C GLU A 22 -10.28 4.90 -3.92
N LYS A 23 -10.81 5.67 -4.86
CA LYS A 23 -10.55 5.47 -6.29
C LYS A 23 -9.08 5.69 -6.63
N LEU A 24 -8.48 6.75 -6.11
CA LEU A 24 -7.07 7.05 -6.37
C LEU A 24 -6.16 5.97 -5.79
N LEU A 25 -6.42 5.53 -4.58
CA LEU A 25 -5.67 4.44 -3.96
C LEU A 25 -5.82 3.15 -4.75
N PHE A 26 -7.03 2.83 -5.19
CA PHE A 26 -7.27 1.63 -5.99
C PHE A 26 -6.51 1.69 -7.31
N GLU A 27 -6.61 2.79 -8.04
CA GLU A 27 -5.96 2.92 -9.35
C GLU A 27 -4.43 2.77 -9.26
N SER A 28 -3.79 3.48 -8.34
CA SER A 28 -2.35 3.41 -8.17
C SER A 28 -1.90 2.03 -7.70
N SER A 29 -2.62 1.44 -6.76
CA SER A 29 -2.30 0.13 -6.22
C SER A 29 -2.51 -0.98 -7.24
N ASN A 30 -3.58 -0.92 -8.01
CA ASN A 30 -3.86 -1.90 -9.05
C ASN A 30 -2.80 -1.84 -10.15
N GLU A 31 -2.39 -0.64 -10.57
CA GLU A 31 -1.29 -0.48 -11.51
C GLU A 31 0.00 -1.10 -10.97
N CYS A 32 0.30 -0.87 -9.70
CA CYS A 32 1.46 -1.45 -9.04
C CYS A 32 1.44 -2.98 -9.12
N ILE A 33 0.34 -3.59 -8.71
CA ILE A 33 0.21 -5.05 -8.69
C ILE A 33 0.32 -5.62 -10.10
N GLN A 34 -0.30 -4.99 -11.08
CA GLN A 34 -0.27 -5.47 -12.46
C GLN A 34 1.07 -5.26 -13.14
N SER A 35 1.93 -4.38 -12.61
CA SER A 35 3.28 -4.19 -13.13
C SER A 35 4.23 -5.34 -12.78
N ILE A 36 3.84 -6.22 -11.86
CA ILE A 36 4.69 -7.28 -11.34
C ILE A 36 4.32 -8.61 -12.00
N SER A 37 5.31 -9.27 -12.63
CA SER A 37 5.12 -10.59 -13.19
C SER A 37 4.97 -11.64 -12.10
N ASN A 38 4.05 -12.57 -12.28
CA ASN A 38 3.82 -13.67 -11.34
C ASN A 38 3.43 -13.25 -9.93
N CYS A 39 2.82 -12.06 -9.78
CA CYS A 39 2.32 -11.59 -8.50
C CYS A 39 0.85 -11.19 -8.66
N SER A 40 0.05 -11.58 -7.69
CA SER A 40 -1.36 -11.20 -7.62
C SER A 40 -1.69 -10.69 -6.24
N SER A 41 -2.90 -10.19 -6.06
CA SER A 41 -3.36 -9.73 -4.74
C SER A 41 -3.27 -10.81 -3.67
N LYS A 42 -3.34 -12.08 -4.06
CA LYS A 42 -3.25 -13.21 -3.11
C LYS A 42 -1.85 -13.39 -2.51
N ASP A 43 -0.83 -12.85 -3.15
CA ASP A 43 0.55 -12.92 -2.67
C ASP A 43 0.86 -11.81 -1.66
N ILE A 44 0.00 -10.82 -1.52
CA ILE A 44 0.21 -9.68 -0.63
C ILE A 44 -0.34 -10.01 0.75
N ASP A 45 0.51 -9.94 1.76
CA ASP A 45 0.14 -10.25 3.14
C ASP A 45 0.24 -9.05 4.10
N GLY A 46 0.61 -7.89 3.59
CA GLY A 46 0.56 -6.65 4.35
C GLY A 46 0.08 -5.48 3.51
N VAL A 47 -0.76 -4.61 4.08
CA VAL A 47 -1.26 -3.41 3.42
C VAL A 47 -1.10 -2.22 4.35
N LEU A 48 -0.31 -1.25 3.94
CA LEU A 48 -0.10 0.00 4.67
C LEU A 48 -0.56 1.17 3.80
N VAL A 49 -1.44 1.98 4.35
CA VAL A 49 -1.93 3.17 3.65
C VAL A 49 -1.50 4.41 4.41
N SER A 50 -0.85 5.33 3.72
CA SER A 50 -0.44 6.61 4.29
C SER A 50 -1.32 7.73 3.72
N THR A 51 -2.05 8.41 4.58
CA THR A 51 -2.86 9.57 4.19
C THR A 51 -2.74 10.62 5.29
N ASN A 52 -2.86 11.87 4.90
CA ASN A 52 -2.89 12.98 5.85
C ASN A 52 -4.25 13.68 5.89
N ASN A 53 -5.27 13.03 5.42
CA ASN A 53 -6.65 13.54 5.48
C ASN A 53 -7.46 12.76 6.52
N ASN A 54 -8.72 13.11 6.67
CA ASN A 54 -9.61 12.48 7.65
C ASN A 54 -10.17 11.13 7.21
N SER A 55 -9.63 10.53 6.16
CA SER A 55 -10.07 9.22 5.70
C SER A 55 -9.67 8.15 6.70
N LYS A 56 -10.65 7.37 7.14
CA LYS A 56 -10.44 6.30 8.11
C LYS A 56 -10.57 4.95 7.44
N TYR A 57 -9.94 3.95 8.02
CA TYR A 57 -10.05 2.56 7.58
C TYR A 57 -9.59 2.32 6.13
N MET A 58 -8.75 3.18 5.58
CA MET A 58 -8.33 3.07 4.17
C MET A 58 -7.58 1.77 3.88
N SER A 59 -6.78 1.28 4.83
CA SER A 59 -6.08 0.00 4.61
C SER A 59 -7.05 -1.17 4.50
N ALA A 60 -8.10 -1.18 5.31
CA ALA A 60 -9.13 -2.21 5.24
C ALA A 60 -9.94 -2.10 3.96
N ILE A 61 -10.35 -0.89 3.59
CA ILE A 61 -11.10 -0.65 2.37
C ILE A 61 -10.29 -1.05 1.13
N LEU A 62 -9.03 -0.65 1.08
CA LEU A 62 -8.16 -0.99 -0.03
C LEU A 62 -7.93 -2.50 -0.14
N SER A 63 -7.76 -3.17 1.00
CA SER A 63 -7.62 -4.63 1.04
C SER A 63 -8.86 -5.31 0.47
N GLU A 64 -10.04 -4.83 0.82
CA GLU A 64 -11.29 -5.39 0.34
C GLU A 64 -11.46 -5.21 -1.18
N VAL A 65 -11.24 -3.99 -1.70
CA VAL A 65 -11.45 -3.73 -3.13
C VAL A 65 -10.39 -4.39 -4.01
N LEU A 66 -9.22 -4.69 -3.48
CA LEU A 66 -8.16 -5.40 -4.20
C LEU A 66 -8.19 -6.92 -3.97
N ASP A 67 -9.12 -7.41 -3.16
CA ASP A 67 -9.22 -8.83 -2.80
C ASP A 67 -7.93 -9.34 -2.13
N ILE A 68 -7.40 -8.56 -1.21
CA ILE A 68 -6.24 -8.93 -0.41
C ILE A 68 -6.74 -9.38 0.97
N GLN A 69 -6.19 -10.49 1.48
CA GLN A 69 -6.44 -10.94 2.85
C GLN A 69 -5.16 -10.75 3.68
N PRO A 70 -4.93 -9.54 4.20
CA PRO A 70 -3.65 -9.23 4.83
C PRO A 70 -3.55 -9.80 6.24
N ARG A 71 -2.34 -10.15 6.63
CA ARG A 71 -1.99 -10.46 8.00
C ARG A 71 -1.78 -9.17 8.81
N ILE A 72 -1.35 -8.11 8.11
CA ILE A 72 -1.17 -6.77 8.69
C ILE A 72 -1.82 -5.77 7.75
N ALA A 73 -2.71 -4.93 8.30
CA ALA A 73 -3.30 -3.82 7.55
C ALA A 73 -3.55 -2.66 8.50
N HIS A 74 -2.87 -1.53 8.26
CA HIS A 74 -3.15 -0.33 9.03
C HIS A 74 -2.76 0.93 8.27
N SER A 75 -3.25 2.05 8.78
CA SER A 75 -2.98 3.37 8.23
C SER A 75 -1.87 4.04 9.02
N ILE A 76 -1.07 4.85 8.34
CA ILE A 76 0.04 5.58 8.93
C ILE A 76 -0.15 7.06 8.59
N GLU A 77 -0.03 7.91 9.60
CA GLU A 77 -0.15 9.34 9.41
C GLU A 77 0.96 10.07 10.17
N HIS A 78 1.80 10.76 9.46
CA HIS A 78 2.86 11.64 9.97
C HIS A 78 2.93 12.91 9.13
N LEU A 79 1.78 13.44 8.77
CA LEU A 79 1.69 14.63 7.91
C LEU A 79 2.50 14.42 6.62
N CYS A 80 3.42 15.33 6.31
CA CYS A 80 4.21 15.27 5.06
C CYS A 80 5.16 14.07 4.98
N SER A 81 5.47 13.42 6.09
CA SER A 81 6.35 12.26 6.13
C SER A 81 5.61 10.92 6.20
N SER A 82 4.30 10.91 5.97
CA SER A 82 3.49 9.70 6.07
C SER A 82 3.96 8.60 5.13
N GLY A 83 4.26 8.95 3.88
CA GLY A 83 4.75 7.98 2.90
C GLY A 83 6.07 7.35 3.30
N THR A 84 7.01 8.16 3.76
CA THR A 84 8.31 7.67 4.24
C THR A 84 8.14 6.76 5.45
N SER A 85 7.28 7.15 6.41
CA SER A 85 6.97 6.31 7.57
C SER A 85 6.38 4.96 7.16
N ALA A 86 5.49 4.95 6.17
CA ALA A 86 4.90 3.70 5.69
C ALA A 86 5.94 2.78 5.07
N ILE A 87 6.87 3.33 4.30
CA ILE A 87 7.95 2.55 3.69
C ILE A 87 8.88 1.97 4.76
N ILE A 88 9.24 2.76 5.76
CA ILE A 88 10.07 2.29 6.88
C ILE A 88 9.36 1.17 7.65
N SER A 89 8.06 1.32 7.89
CA SER A 89 7.28 0.29 8.56
C SER A 89 7.22 -1.00 7.74
N ALA A 90 7.01 -0.89 6.44
CA ALA A 90 7.00 -2.05 5.53
C ALA A 90 8.35 -2.77 5.57
N TYR A 91 9.45 -2.01 5.50
CA TYR A 91 10.80 -2.58 5.61
C TYR A 91 10.94 -3.36 6.92
N SER A 92 10.51 -2.78 8.03
CA SER A 92 10.63 -3.42 9.35
C SER A 92 9.82 -4.71 9.44
N TYR A 93 8.61 -4.72 8.92
CA TYR A 93 7.77 -5.91 8.96
C TYR A 93 8.32 -7.04 8.09
N ILE A 94 8.85 -6.72 6.92
CA ILE A 94 9.43 -7.73 6.03
C ILE A 94 10.76 -8.23 6.59
N SER A 95 11.64 -7.33 7.02
CA SER A 95 12.96 -7.74 7.50
C SER A 95 12.89 -8.54 8.79
N SER A 96 11.85 -8.35 9.60
CA SER A 96 11.62 -9.15 10.80
C SER A 96 11.01 -10.52 10.53
N GLY A 97 10.56 -10.76 9.30
CA GLY A 97 9.92 -12.03 8.92
C GLY A 97 8.44 -12.11 9.25
N LEU A 98 7.84 -11.00 9.70
CA LEU A 98 6.42 -11.00 10.06
C LEU A 98 5.51 -11.16 8.85
N VAL A 99 5.86 -10.51 7.75
CA VAL A 99 5.19 -10.65 6.45
C VAL A 99 6.23 -10.73 5.34
N ASP A 100 5.82 -11.16 4.17
CA ASP A 100 6.72 -11.34 3.03
C ASP A 100 6.54 -10.27 1.94
N VAL A 101 5.31 -9.86 1.68
CA VAL A 101 5.00 -8.91 0.61
C VAL A 101 4.04 -7.85 1.13
N VAL A 102 4.46 -6.60 1.07
CA VAL A 102 3.66 -5.47 1.58
C VAL A 102 3.35 -4.50 0.45
N LEU A 103 2.08 -4.14 0.33
CA LEU A 103 1.63 -3.03 -0.51
C LEU A 103 1.63 -1.77 0.35
N VAL A 104 2.33 -0.75 -0.12
CA VAL A 104 2.34 0.58 0.49
C VAL A 104 1.67 1.55 -0.47
N SER A 105 0.61 2.20 -0.04
CA SER A 105 -0.17 3.11 -0.87
C SER A 105 -0.43 4.42 -0.14
N GLY A 106 -0.51 5.50 -0.89
CA GLY A 106 -0.78 6.81 -0.30
C GLY A 106 -0.90 7.91 -1.31
#